data_7c425c950b6bb02e73f145e74eb3cd71
#
_entry.id   7c425c950b6bb02e73f145e74eb3cd71
#
_cell.length_a   1.000
_cell.length_b   1.000
_cell.length_c   1.000
_cell.angle_alpha   90.00
_cell.angle_beta   90.00
_cell.angle_gamma   90.00
#
_symmetry.space_group_name_H-M   'P 1'
#
loop_
_entity.id
_entity.type
_entity.pdbx_description
1 polymer ?
#
loop_
_entity_poly.entity_id
_entity_poly.type
_entity_poly.pdbx_seq_one_letter_code
_entity_poly.pdbx_strand_id
1 'polypeptide(L)'
;MTKVYNPKTNKIEEIKHFGGNTLNRIYKVPVLTKILTAKPISKLYGLYNSTRLSKIKINKFISKNNIDMSKFKDEDYKSFNDFFIRKLKRIKIEKEGFISPCDGKLLVYKINKNLGVKVKNITYKINELIDEEIDYKNGYIFIYRLALDDYHRFHYIDEGKRIKRKKIKGRLHTVSSSSDNYKIYKENEREYSILETKNYNKIIYIEVGALLVGKIINYDKDTFKRGEEKGYFLPGGSTIIIIANNIKVDKNILEYSKKNIETIVHVGERVGE
;
A
#
# COMPACT_ATOMS: atom_id res chain seq x y z
N MET A 1 -15.45 -10.31 -4.47
CA MET A 1 -14.18 -10.65 -5.14
C MET A 1 -13.72 -9.44 -5.92
N THR A 2 -12.42 -9.22 -6.06
CA THR A 2 -11.87 -8.15 -6.91
C THR A 2 -11.16 -8.79 -8.10
N LYS A 3 -11.38 -8.22 -9.27
CA LYS A 3 -10.68 -8.63 -10.49
C LYS A 3 -9.29 -8.00 -10.50
N VAL A 4 -8.28 -8.82 -10.77
CA VAL A 4 -6.89 -8.38 -10.92
C VAL A 4 -6.33 -8.91 -12.23
N TYR A 5 -5.56 -8.08 -12.90
CA TYR A 5 -4.77 -8.49 -14.06
C TYR A 5 -3.40 -8.94 -13.61
N ASN A 6 -2.99 -10.11 -14.06
CA ASN A 6 -1.67 -10.67 -13.82
C ASN A 6 -0.83 -10.55 -15.09
N PRO A 7 0.16 -9.63 -15.16
CA PRO A 7 0.99 -9.45 -16.36
C PRO A 7 1.81 -10.67 -16.75
N LYS A 8 2.19 -11.51 -15.77
CA LYS A 8 3.00 -12.72 -16.03
C LYS A 8 2.22 -13.81 -16.75
N THR A 9 0.93 -13.95 -16.44
CA THR A 9 0.04 -14.95 -17.08
C THR A 9 -0.80 -14.36 -18.20
N ASN A 10 -0.82 -13.03 -18.33
CA ASN A 10 -1.68 -12.26 -19.23
C ASN A 10 -3.17 -12.57 -19.03
N LYS A 11 -3.58 -12.84 -17.77
CA LYS A 11 -4.96 -13.23 -17.43
C LYS A 11 -5.55 -12.29 -16.38
N ILE A 12 -6.88 -12.19 -16.39
CA ILE A 12 -7.64 -11.57 -15.31
C ILE A 12 -8.06 -12.68 -14.35
N GLU A 13 -7.69 -12.51 -13.09
CA GLU A 13 -7.98 -13.44 -12.00
C GLU A 13 -8.93 -12.80 -10.99
N GLU A 14 -9.69 -13.60 -10.24
CA GLU A 14 -10.53 -13.12 -9.16
C GLU A 14 -9.89 -13.48 -7.82
N ILE A 15 -9.61 -12.47 -7.00
CA ILE A 15 -9.06 -12.67 -5.65
C ILE A 15 -10.10 -12.41 -4.56
N LYS A 16 -10.06 -13.24 -3.53
CA LYS A 16 -10.90 -13.09 -2.32
C LYS A 16 -10.31 -12.03 -1.41
N HIS A 17 -11.17 -11.20 -0.81
CA HIS A 17 -10.75 -10.23 0.19
C HIS A 17 -10.66 -10.83 1.58
N PHE A 18 -9.72 -10.32 2.37
CA PHE A 18 -9.65 -10.61 3.80
C PHE A 18 -10.93 -10.14 4.51
N GLY A 19 -11.43 -10.97 5.41
CA GLY A 19 -12.60 -10.68 6.24
C GLY A 19 -13.96 -10.86 5.54
N GLY A 20 -14.00 -10.90 4.21
CA GLY A 20 -15.17 -11.27 3.40
C GLY A 20 -16.50 -10.78 3.96
N ASN A 21 -17.44 -11.70 4.12
CA ASN A 21 -18.81 -11.39 4.59
C ASN A 21 -18.88 -10.81 6.02
N THR A 22 -17.93 -11.15 6.90
CA THR A 22 -17.90 -10.63 8.29
C THR A 22 -17.63 -9.14 8.30
N LEU A 23 -16.59 -8.67 7.59
CA LEU A 23 -16.31 -7.24 7.50
C LEU A 23 -17.45 -6.50 6.80
N ASN A 24 -18.04 -7.06 5.74
CA ASN A 24 -19.18 -6.46 5.06
C ASN A 24 -20.37 -6.25 6.00
N ARG A 25 -20.66 -7.22 6.92
CA ARG A 25 -21.71 -7.08 7.93
C ARG A 25 -21.38 -5.98 8.94
N ILE A 26 -20.15 -5.94 9.45
CA ILE A 26 -19.71 -4.92 10.41
C ILE A 26 -19.81 -3.53 9.81
N TYR A 27 -19.36 -3.35 8.56
CA TYR A 27 -19.40 -2.05 7.87
C TYR A 27 -20.82 -1.54 7.54
N LYS A 28 -21.84 -2.40 7.62
CA LYS A 28 -23.25 -1.99 7.56
C LYS A 28 -23.76 -1.37 8.85
N VAL A 29 -23.05 -1.54 9.98
CA VAL A 29 -23.45 -1.03 11.30
C VAL A 29 -22.44 0.05 11.73
N PRO A 30 -22.79 1.35 11.66
CA PRO A 30 -21.87 2.46 11.91
C PRO A 30 -21.17 2.40 13.26
N VAL A 31 -21.89 2.01 14.33
CA VAL A 31 -21.31 1.89 15.68
C VAL A 31 -20.23 0.81 15.74
N LEU A 32 -20.47 -0.37 15.16
CA LEU A 32 -19.49 -1.45 15.12
C LEU A 32 -18.28 -1.06 14.26
N THR A 33 -18.50 -0.38 13.14
CA THR A 33 -17.42 0.16 12.30
C THR A 33 -16.55 1.14 13.09
N LYS A 34 -17.18 2.08 13.82
CA LYS A 34 -16.47 3.07 14.65
C LYS A 34 -15.60 2.42 15.73
N ILE A 35 -16.10 1.35 16.38
CA ILE A 35 -15.36 0.58 17.37
C ILE A 35 -14.20 -0.18 16.71
N LEU A 36 -14.48 -0.93 15.64
CA LEU A 36 -13.48 -1.76 14.96
C LEU A 36 -12.31 -0.95 14.40
N THR A 37 -12.59 0.25 13.85
CA THR A 37 -11.59 1.13 13.25
C THR A 37 -10.84 1.99 14.27
N ALA A 38 -11.17 1.87 15.55
CA ALA A 38 -10.50 2.61 16.61
C ALA A 38 -9.07 2.09 16.86
N LYS A 39 -8.13 3.01 17.05
CA LYS A 39 -6.72 2.70 17.28
C LYS A 39 -6.42 1.72 18.44
N PRO A 40 -7.11 1.79 19.60
CA PRO A 40 -6.85 0.87 20.70
C PRO A 40 -6.95 -0.61 20.30
N ILE A 41 -7.93 -0.97 19.47
CA ILE A 41 -8.11 -2.36 18.99
C ILE A 41 -6.93 -2.81 18.14
N SER A 42 -6.51 -1.99 17.17
CA SER A 42 -5.32 -2.29 16.35
C SER A 42 -4.05 -2.32 17.19
N LYS A 43 -3.92 -1.45 18.20
CA LYS A 43 -2.77 -1.44 19.12
C LYS A 43 -2.69 -2.73 19.94
N LEU A 44 -3.81 -3.17 20.54
CA LEU A 44 -3.88 -4.43 21.29
C LEU A 44 -3.56 -5.63 20.39
N TYR A 45 -4.11 -5.66 19.20
CA TYR A 45 -3.80 -6.71 18.21
C TYR A 45 -2.32 -6.70 17.83
N GLY A 46 -1.73 -5.54 17.61
CA GLY A 46 -0.30 -5.38 17.33
C GLY A 46 0.60 -5.85 18.49
N LEU A 47 0.22 -5.53 19.74
CA LEU A 47 0.93 -6.00 20.94
C LEU A 47 0.87 -7.53 21.07
N TYR A 48 -0.31 -8.14 20.89
CA TYR A 48 -0.42 -9.59 20.87
C TYR A 48 0.47 -10.22 19.79
N ASN A 49 0.47 -9.66 18.56
CA ASN A 49 1.27 -10.18 17.46
C ASN A 49 2.78 -9.99 17.63
N SER A 50 3.23 -9.16 18.56
CA SER A 50 4.65 -9.02 18.92
C SER A 50 5.13 -10.06 19.93
N THR A 51 4.21 -10.81 20.56
CA THR A 51 4.56 -11.84 21.54
C THR A 51 4.99 -13.15 20.87
N ARG A 52 5.78 -13.95 21.57
CA ARG A 52 6.17 -15.31 21.13
C ARG A 52 4.96 -16.23 20.94
N LEU A 53 3.89 -16.04 21.70
CA LEU A 53 2.65 -16.83 21.61
C LEU A 53 2.00 -16.67 20.23
N SER A 54 2.18 -15.54 19.56
CA SER A 54 1.62 -15.30 18.23
C SER A 54 2.27 -16.15 17.12
N LYS A 55 3.44 -16.76 17.37
CA LYS A 55 4.16 -17.66 16.45
C LYS A 55 3.28 -18.84 15.98
N ILE A 56 2.40 -19.34 16.84
CA ILE A 56 1.49 -20.44 16.53
C ILE A 56 0.57 -20.19 15.32
N LYS A 57 0.35 -18.92 14.98
CA LYS A 57 -0.48 -18.54 13.82
C LYS A 57 0.25 -18.65 12.49
N ILE A 58 1.59 -18.66 12.47
CA ILE A 58 2.40 -18.49 11.26
C ILE A 58 2.07 -19.58 10.23
N ASN A 59 2.19 -20.84 10.58
CA ASN A 59 1.96 -21.96 9.65
C ASN A 59 0.52 -21.96 9.09
N LYS A 60 -0.48 -21.70 9.96
CA LYS A 60 -1.87 -21.59 9.53
C LYS A 60 -2.07 -20.40 8.57
N PHE A 61 -1.38 -19.30 8.80
CA PHE A 61 -1.45 -18.11 7.95
C PHE A 61 -0.80 -18.36 6.58
N ILE A 62 0.37 -19.00 6.55
CA ILE A 62 1.07 -19.41 5.32
C ILE A 62 0.15 -20.28 4.47
N SER A 63 -0.36 -21.37 5.04
CA SER A 63 -1.23 -22.30 4.34
C SER A 63 -2.53 -21.66 3.84
N LYS A 64 -3.21 -20.88 4.71
CA LYS A 64 -4.48 -20.21 4.35
C LYS A 64 -4.34 -19.21 3.20
N ASN A 65 -3.21 -18.54 3.10
CA ASN A 65 -2.96 -17.48 2.10
C ASN A 65 -2.05 -17.96 0.96
N ASN A 66 -1.71 -19.25 0.90
CA ASN A 66 -0.85 -19.85 -0.13
C ASN A 66 0.47 -19.09 -0.33
N ILE A 67 1.12 -18.71 0.79
CA ILE A 67 2.36 -17.93 0.73
C ILE A 67 3.51 -18.83 0.31
N ASP A 68 4.14 -18.50 -0.81
CA ASP A 68 5.34 -19.17 -1.28
C ASP A 68 6.57 -18.72 -0.49
N MET A 69 6.90 -19.48 0.55
CA MET A 69 8.03 -19.18 1.43
C MET A 69 9.40 -19.35 0.76
N SER A 70 9.49 -20.01 -0.40
CA SER A 70 10.75 -20.17 -1.14
C SER A 70 11.37 -18.83 -1.56
N LYS A 71 10.56 -17.78 -1.72
CA LYS A 71 10.96 -16.43 -2.10
C LYS A 71 11.57 -15.62 -0.95
N PHE A 72 11.32 -16.03 0.30
CA PHE A 72 11.73 -15.28 1.49
C PHE A 72 12.99 -15.88 2.11
N LYS A 73 13.73 -15.04 2.86
CA LYS A 73 14.87 -15.52 3.64
C LYS A 73 14.40 -16.53 4.67
N ASP A 74 15.21 -17.55 4.86
CA ASP A 74 14.99 -18.55 5.91
C ASP A 74 15.43 -17.92 7.23
N GLU A 75 14.47 -17.52 8.05
CA GLU A 75 14.69 -16.85 9.32
C GLU A 75 13.80 -17.51 10.39
N ASP A 76 14.33 -17.68 11.61
CA ASP A 76 13.53 -18.13 12.75
C ASP A 76 12.72 -16.94 13.30
N TYR A 77 11.49 -16.81 12.85
CA TYR A 77 10.58 -15.73 13.26
C TYR A 77 10.20 -15.86 14.73
N LYS A 78 10.46 -14.83 15.52
CA LYS A 78 10.19 -14.79 16.96
C LYS A 78 8.71 -14.52 17.28
N SER A 79 7.96 -13.93 16.35
CA SER A 79 6.56 -13.54 16.50
C SER A 79 5.85 -13.46 15.15
N PHE A 80 4.53 -13.29 15.17
CA PHE A 80 3.77 -13.06 13.93
C PHE A 80 4.13 -11.71 13.28
N ASN A 81 4.42 -10.66 14.07
CA ASN A 81 4.89 -9.40 13.52
C ASN A 81 6.21 -9.57 12.75
N ASP A 82 7.14 -10.34 13.30
CA ASP A 82 8.44 -10.62 12.69
C ASP A 82 8.27 -11.38 11.37
N PHE A 83 7.45 -12.41 11.35
CA PHE A 83 7.08 -13.12 10.12
C PHE A 83 6.40 -12.21 9.09
N PHE A 84 5.53 -11.31 9.52
CA PHE A 84 4.77 -10.46 8.61
C PHE A 84 5.67 -9.51 7.82
N ILE A 85 6.75 -9.03 8.44
CA ILE A 85 7.76 -8.17 7.83
C ILE A 85 8.94 -8.96 7.23
N ARG A 86 8.73 -10.25 6.93
CA ARG A 86 9.73 -11.15 6.32
C ARG A 86 10.44 -10.52 5.14
N LYS A 87 11.71 -10.86 4.93
CA LYS A 87 12.55 -10.29 3.87
C LYS A 87 12.59 -11.22 2.66
N LEU A 88 12.53 -10.65 1.45
CA LEU A 88 12.80 -11.38 0.22
C LEU A 88 14.26 -11.79 0.15
N LYS A 89 14.53 -12.99 -0.41
CA LYS A 89 15.92 -13.46 -0.69
C LYS A 89 16.61 -12.56 -1.69
N ARG A 90 15.88 -12.13 -2.72
CA ARG A 90 16.38 -11.26 -3.79
C ARG A 90 15.28 -10.28 -4.20
N ILE A 91 15.66 -9.05 -4.46
CA ILE A 91 14.81 -8.03 -5.06
C ILE A 91 15.49 -7.60 -6.35
N LYS A 92 14.80 -7.76 -7.48
CA LYS A 92 15.28 -7.24 -8.76
C LYS A 92 14.77 -5.82 -8.90
N ILE A 93 15.68 -4.85 -8.94
CA ILE A 93 15.35 -3.45 -9.18
C ILE A 93 15.66 -3.14 -10.65
N GLU A 94 14.64 -2.78 -11.42
CA GLU A 94 14.85 -2.29 -12.78
C GLU A 94 15.66 -0.99 -12.75
N LYS A 95 16.65 -0.90 -13.62
CA LYS A 95 17.62 0.22 -13.62
C LYS A 95 17.00 1.53 -14.11
N GLU A 96 16.03 1.43 -15.00
CA GLU A 96 15.37 2.56 -15.66
C GLU A 96 13.87 2.53 -15.47
N GLY A 97 13.20 3.68 -15.74
CA GLY A 97 11.76 3.83 -15.66
C GLY A 97 11.22 3.99 -14.23
N PHE A 98 9.94 4.24 -14.12
CA PHE A 98 9.23 4.39 -12.86
C PHE A 98 8.89 3.01 -12.30
N ILE A 99 9.45 2.67 -11.14
CA ILE A 99 9.33 1.33 -10.54
C ILE A 99 8.27 1.25 -9.46
N SER A 100 7.74 0.04 -9.22
CA SER A 100 6.88 -0.25 -8.09
C SER A 100 7.66 -0.19 -6.77
N PRO A 101 7.16 0.54 -5.75
CA PRO A 101 7.80 0.62 -4.45
C PRO A 101 7.61 -0.64 -3.59
N CYS A 102 6.68 -1.52 -3.95
CA CYS A 102 6.27 -2.67 -3.14
C CYS A 102 5.61 -3.74 -4.01
N ASP A 103 5.41 -4.92 -3.44
CA ASP A 103 4.44 -5.87 -3.96
C ASP A 103 3.03 -5.35 -3.70
N GLY A 104 2.11 -5.61 -4.62
CA GLY A 104 0.72 -5.22 -4.42
C GLY A 104 -0.13 -5.23 -5.69
N LYS A 105 -1.30 -4.63 -5.56
CA LYS A 105 -2.29 -4.48 -6.61
C LYS A 105 -2.42 -3.00 -6.94
N LEU A 106 -1.99 -2.61 -8.15
CA LEU A 106 -1.85 -1.24 -8.61
C LEU A 106 -3.07 -0.76 -9.38
N LEU A 107 -3.55 0.43 -9.02
CA LEU A 107 -4.43 1.26 -9.83
C LEU A 107 -3.75 2.61 -10.10
N VAL A 108 -3.89 3.13 -11.31
CA VAL A 108 -3.34 4.43 -11.70
C VAL A 108 -4.42 5.30 -12.29
N TYR A 109 -4.53 6.53 -11.78
CA TYR A 109 -5.51 7.50 -12.27
C TYR A 109 -4.84 8.83 -12.61
N LYS A 110 -5.33 9.47 -13.66
CA LYS A 110 -4.90 10.82 -14.01
C LYS A 110 -5.54 11.85 -13.08
N ILE A 111 -4.75 12.78 -12.59
CA ILE A 111 -5.21 13.89 -11.77
C ILE A 111 -5.80 14.95 -12.72
N ASN A 112 -7.00 15.42 -12.42
CA ASN A 112 -7.63 16.46 -13.21
C ASN A 112 -7.10 17.87 -12.87
N LYS A 113 -7.52 18.88 -13.65
CA LYS A 113 -7.08 20.28 -13.48
C LYS A 113 -7.42 20.88 -12.10
N ASN A 114 -8.43 20.32 -11.39
CA ASN A 114 -8.86 20.78 -10.07
C ASN A 114 -8.21 19.94 -8.93
N LEU A 115 -7.12 19.24 -9.20
CA LEU A 115 -6.42 18.36 -8.26
C LEU A 115 -7.32 17.26 -7.67
N GLY A 116 -8.34 16.86 -8.42
CA GLY A 116 -9.26 15.77 -8.07
C GLY A 116 -8.91 14.48 -8.77
N VAL A 117 -9.18 13.36 -8.12
CA VAL A 117 -9.09 12.02 -8.70
C VAL A 117 -10.27 11.18 -8.26
N LYS A 118 -10.93 10.52 -9.20
CA LYS A 118 -11.99 9.56 -8.92
C LYS A 118 -11.39 8.17 -8.84
N VAL A 119 -11.37 7.60 -7.63
CA VAL A 119 -10.90 6.23 -7.38
C VAL A 119 -12.13 5.38 -7.10
N LYS A 120 -12.43 4.43 -8.00
CA LYS A 120 -13.70 3.68 -7.98
C LYS A 120 -14.89 4.65 -7.95
N ASN A 121 -15.66 4.67 -6.85
CA ASN A 121 -16.86 5.52 -6.72
C ASN A 121 -16.64 6.78 -5.86
N ILE A 122 -15.43 7.01 -5.36
CA ILE A 122 -15.11 8.11 -4.44
C ILE A 122 -14.18 9.11 -5.11
N THR A 123 -14.51 10.39 -4.99
CA THR A 123 -13.63 11.48 -5.42
C THR A 123 -12.81 11.97 -4.25
N TYR A 124 -11.48 11.97 -4.44
CA TYR A 124 -10.50 12.54 -3.53
C TYR A 124 -9.93 13.84 -4.12
N LYS A 125 -9.71 14.84 -3.28
CA LYS A 125 -8.85 15.97 -3.61
C LYS A 125 -7.43 15.66 -3.09
N ILE A 126 -6.43 15.87 -3.90
CA ILE A 126 -5.03 15.55 -3.54
C ILE A 126 -4.62 16.30 -2.27
N ASN A 127 -4.99 17.58 -2.14
CA ASN A 127 -4.68 18.38 -0.96
C ASN A 127 -5.28 17.80 0.34
N GLU A 128 -6.42 17.08 0.24
CA GLU A 128 -7.01 16.40 1.40
C GLU A 128 -6.22 15.18 1.86
N LEU A 129 -5.40 14.58 0.97
CA LEU A 129 -4.59 13.41 1.31
C LEU A 129 -3.35 13.78 2.13
N ILE A 130 -2.79 14.97 1.92
CA ILE A 130 -1.53 15.42 2.53
C ILE A 130 -1.68 16.63 3.42
N ASP A 131 -2.86 17.26 3.46
CA ASP A 131 -3.13 18.46 4.25
C ASP A 131 -2.17 19.61 3.90
N GLU A 132 -1.91 19.80 2.60
CA GLU A 132 -1.08 20.86 2.02
C GLU A 132 -1.55 21.26 0.63
N GLU A 133 -1.27 22.50 0.26
CA GLU A 133 -1.48 22.96 -1.11
C GLU A 133 -0.30 22.57 -2.00
N ILE A 134 -0.62 21.92 -3.10
CA ILE A 134 0.35 21.44 -4.08
C ILE A 134 -0.17 21.60 -5.50
N ASP A 135 0.71 21.69 -6.47
CA ASP A 135 0.35 21.72 -7.87
C ASP A 135 0.87 20.49 -8.63
N TYR A 136 0.00 19.47 -8.74
CA TYR A 136 0.23 18.25 -9.51
C TYR A 136 -0.83 18.08 -10.61
N LYS A 137 -1.26 19.19 -11.22
CA LYS A 137 -2.20 19.17 -12.34
C LYS A 137 -1.66 18.33 -13.49
N ASN A 138 -2.52 17.47 -14.03
CA ASN A 138 -2.19 16.53 -15.12
C ASN A 138 -1.18 15.42 -14.78
N GLY A 139 -0.76 15.29 -13.51
CA GLY A 139 0.02 14.16 -13.05
C GLY A 139 -0.80 12.89 -12.90
N TYR A 140 -0.19 11.90 -12.28
CA TYR A 140 -0.82 10.62 -11.97
C TYR A 140 -0.75 10.33 -10.48
N ILE A 141 -1.78 9.64 -9.99
CA ILE A 141 -1.79 8.99 -8.68
C ILE A 141 -1.71 7.49 -8.88
N PHE A 142 -0.70 6.87 -8.26
CA PHE A 142 -0.46 5.44 -8.24
C PHE A 142 -0.90 4.92 -6.87
N ILE A 143 -1.81 3.96 -6.83
CA ILE A 143 -2.38 3.40 -5.60
C ILE A 143 -2.03 1.92 -5.55
N TYR A 144 -1.11 1.55 -4.67
CA TYR A 144 -0.65 0.19 -4.45
C TYR A 144 -1.33 -0.36 -3.19
N ARG A 145 -2.26 -1.27 -3.36
CA ARG A 145 -2.93 -1.97 -2.26
C ARG A 145 -2.18 -3.26 -1.94
N LEU A 146 -1.64 -3.35 -0.73
CA LEU A 146 -0.98 -4.55 -0.24
C LEU A 146 -2.01 -5.45 0.45
N ALA A 147 -2.12 -6.69 -0.02
CA ALA A 147 -2.91 -7.73 0.63
C ALA A 147 -2.06 -8.46 1.69
N LEU A 148 -2.68 -9.27 2.53
CA LEU A 148 -1.99 -9.90 3.68
C LEU A 148 -0.87 -10.88 3.29
N ASP A 149 -0.95 -11.43 2.10
CA ASP A 149 0.02 -12.36 1.50
C ASP A 149 1.20 -11.64 0.83
N ASP A 150 1.05 -10.37 0.49
CA ASP A 150 2.10 -9.59 -0.16
C ASP A 150 3.33 -9.37 0.76
N TYR A 151 4.42 -8.92 0.17
CA TYR A 151 5.59 -8.41 0.86
C TYR A 151 5.31 -7.04 1.43
N HIS A 152 5.41 -6.86 2.74
CA HIS A 152 4.97 -5.63 3.43
C HIS A 152 6.07 -4.61 3.72
N ARG A 153 7.25 -4.75 3.09
CA ARG A 153 8.28 -3.71 3.07
C ARG A 153 8.13 -2.88 1.82
N PHE A 154 8.50 -1.61 1.89
CA PHE A 154 8.39 -0.69 0.76
C PHE A 154 9.69 0.09 0.56
N HIS A 155 9.92 0.52 -0.69
CA HIS A 155 11.20 0.97 -1.18
C HIS A 155 11.09 2.32 -1.87
N TYR A 156 12.21 3.05 -1.93
CA TYR A 156 12.30 4.25 -2.75
C TYR A 156 12.32 3.88 -4.24
N ILE A 157 11.61 4.66 -5.04
CA ILE A 157 11.46 4.41 -6.48
C ILE A 157 12.60 4.97 -7.32
N ASP A 158 13.35 5.92 -6.76
CA ASP A 158 14.46 6.61 -7.41
C ASP A 158 15.51 6.97 -6.35
N GLU A 159 16.62 7.57 -6.76
CA GLU A 159 17.56 8.21 -5.84
C GLU A 159 17.21 9.69 -5.61
N GLY A 160 17.52 10.22 -4.43
CA GLY A 160 17.19 11.59 -4.10
C GLY A 160 17.32 11.94 -2.62
N LYS A 161 16.58 12.99 -2.25
CA LYS A 161 16.53 13.47 -0.85
C LYS A 161 15.11 13.73 -0.39
N ARG A 162 14.88 13.58 0.90
CA ARG A 162 13.61 13.90 1.55
C ARG A 162 13.56 15.39 1.89
N ILE A 163 12.56 16.09 1.34
CA ILE A 163 12.30 17.50 1.62
C ILE A 163 11.46 17.67 2.87
N LYS A 164 10.43 16.82 3.01
CA LYS A 164 9.47 16.89 4.11
C LYS A 164 8.93 15.52 4.47
N ARG A 165 8.56 15.35 5.73
CA ARG A 165 7.84 14.20 6.25
C ARG A 165 6.83 14.67 7.29
N LYS A 166 5.58 14.18 7.21
CA LYS A 166 4.53 14.50 8.16
C LYS A 166 3.64 13.29 8.40
N LYS A 167 3.26 13.09 9.65
CA LYS A 167 2.29 12.07 10.06
C LYS A 167 0.94 12.73 10.29
N ILE A 168 -0.11 12.17 9.68
CA ILE A 168 -1.50 12.60 9.84
C ILE A 168 -2.23 11.52 10.64
N LYS A 169 -2.74 11.91 11.80
CA LYS A 169 -3.55 11.03 12.64
C LYS A 169 -4.88 10.72 11.95
N GLY A 170 -5.38 9.51 12.09
CA GLY A 170 -6.64 9.10 11.48
C GLY A 170 -7.20 7.82 12.11
N ARG A 171 -8.20 7.23 11.47
CA ARG A 171 -8.77 5.92 11.78
C ARG A 171 -7.99 4.81 11.08
N LEU A 172 -8.46 3.58 11.20
CA LEU A 172 -7.88 2.43 10.54
C LEU A 172 -8.97 1.60 9.86
N HIS A 173 -9.61 2.18 8.83
CA HIS A 173 -10.54 1.43 7.98
C HIS A 173 -9.81 0.38 7.15
N THR A 174 -10.50 -0.73 6.82
CA THR A 174 -9.94 -1.70 5.87
C THR A 174 -9.74 -1.08 4.49
N VAL A 175 -8.74 -1.56 3.76
CA VAL A 175 -8.51 -1.18 2.34
C VAL A 175 -9.16 -2.18 1.36
N SER A 176 -10.05 -3.04 1.85
CA SER A 176 -10.85 -3.95 1.03
C SER A 176 -12.13 -3.28 0.54
N SER A 177 -12.84 -3.94 -0.38
CA SER A 177 -14.13 -3.47 -0.91
C SER A 177 -15.22 -3.24 0.15
N SER A 178 -15.08 -3.80 1.35
CA SER A 178 -16.01 -3.57 2.47
C SER A 178 -16.09 -2.10 2.89
N SER A 179 -15.08 -1.31 2.59
CA SER A 179 -14.99 0.12 2.93
C SER A 179 -15.15 1.06 1.72
N ASP A 180 -15.64 0.56 0.58
CA ASP A 180 -15.76 1.36 -0.65
C ASP A 180 -16.69 2.59 -0.52
N ASN A 181 -17.47 2.72 0.57
CA ASN A 181 -18.29 3.89 0.89
C ASN A 181 -17.58 4.91 1.81
N TYR A 182 -16.36 4.65 2.24
CA TYR A 182 -15.58 5.53 3.11
C TYR A 182 -14.41 6.16 2.37
N LYS A 183 -14.09 7.42 2.69
CA LYS A 183 -12.90 8.09 2.14
C LYS A 183 -11.61 7.57 2.83
N ILE A 184 -11.33 6.28 2.68
CA ILE A 184 -10.29 5.57 3.43
C ILE A 184 -8.92 6.21 3.33
N TYR A 185 -8.52 6.72 2.17
CA TYR A 185 -7.22 7.35 1.98
C TYR A 185 -7.09 8.70 2.68
N LYS A 186 -8.22 9.38 2.95
CA LYS A 186 -8.29 10.62 3.72
C LYS A 186 -8.48 10.36 5.22
N GLU A 187 -9.31 9.38 5.57
CA GLU A 187 -9.72 9.12 6.96
C GLU A 187 -8.70 8.30 7.74
N ASN A 188 -7.96 7.42 7.07
CA ASN A 188 -6.98 6.57 7.72
C ASN A 188 -5.73 7.33 8.18
N GLU A 189 -5.14 6.81 9.27
CA GLU A 189 -3.80 7.23 9.69
C GLU A 189 -2.82 7.00 8.54
N ARG A 190 -2.04 8.02 8.25
CA ARG A 190 -1.08 8.00 7.16
C ARG A 190 0.14 8.84 7.46
N GLU A 191 1.20 8.54 6.78
CA GLU A 191 2.42 9.33 6.79
C GLU A 191 2.75 9.68 5.35
N TYR A 192 3.18 10.91 5.08
CA TYR A 192 3.64 11.28 3.76
C TYR A 192 5.02 11.90 3.79
N SER A 193 5.73 11.71 2.70
CA SER A 193 7.01 12.36 2.43
C SER A 193 6.95 13.10 1.09
N ILE A 194 7.50 14.30 1.04
CA ILE A 194 7.83 14.98 -0.22
C ILE A 194 9.28 14.64 -0.51
N LEU A 195 9.51 13.98 -1.63
CA LEU A 195 10.81 13.49 -2.06
C LEU A 195 11.24 14.25 -3.32
N GLU A 196 12.41 14.83 -3.32
CA GLU A 196 13.07 15.36 -4.51
C GLU A 196 13.92 14.25 -5.11
N THR A 197 13.56 13.82 -6.31
CA THR A 197 14.15 12.68 -6.99
C THR A 197 14.93 13.12 -8.20
N LYS A 198 15.88 12.32 -8.62
CA LYS A 198 16.77 12.62 -9.75
C LYS A 198 16.01 12.65 -11.09
N ASN A 199 15.13 11.68 -11.33
CA ASN A 199 14.50 11.49 -12.63
C ASN A 199 13.06 12.02 -12.70
N TYR A 200 12.35 12.16 -11.55
CA TYR A 200 10.93 12.50 -11.53
C TYR A 200 10.62 13.80 -10.77
N ASN A 201 11.64 14.63 -10.52
CA ASN A 201 11.52 15.86 -9.75
C ASN A 201 10.91 15.59 -8.34
N LYS A 202 9.98 16.42 -7.90
CA LYS A 202 9.29 16.21 -6.63
C LYS A 202 8.16 15.21 -6.79
N ILE A 203 8.14 14.21 -5.94
CA ILE A 203 7.04 13.25 -5.81
C ILE A 203 6.50 13.28 -4.39
N ILE A 204 5.24 12.91 -4.23
CA ILE A 204 4.63 12.69 -2.92
C ILE A 204 4.50 11.19 -2.72
N TYR A 205 5.02 10.70 -1.62
CA TYR A 205 4.98 9.31 -1.22
C TYR A 205 4.19 9.19 0.07
N ILE A 206 3.07 8.47 0.06
CA ILE A 206 2.13 8.37 1.19
C ILE A 206 1.98 6.91 1.58
N GLU A 207 2.26 6.58 2.82
CA GLU A 207 1.94 5.31 3.44
C GLU A 207 0.61 5.45 4.21
N VAL A 208 -0.37 4.63 3.86
CA VAL A 208 -1.68 4.63 4.50
C VAL A 208 -1.86 3.35 5.30
N GLY A 209 -2.05 3.49 6.60
CA GLY A 209 -2.40 2.38 7.48
C GLY A 209 -3.84 1.95 7.28
N ALA A 210 -4.14 0.68 7.59
CA ALA A 210 -5.50 0.16 7.51
C ALA A 210 -5.85 -0.71 8.71
N LEU A 211 -7.01 -1.34 8.69
CA LEU A 211 -7.54 -2.15 9.78
C LEU A 211 -6.52 -3.19 10.26
N LEU A 212 -6.32 -3.23 11.56
CA LEU A 212 -5.36 -4.09 12.26
C LEU A 212 -3.88 -3.80 11.92
N VAL A 213 -3.57 -2.73 11.16
CA VAL A 213 -2.18 -2.28 11.00
C VAL A 213 -1.67 -1.79 12.35
N GLY A 214 -0.68 -2.50 12.86
CA GLY A 214 -0.06 -2.14 14.13
C GLY A 214 0.68 -0.81 14.06
N LYS A 215 1.40 -0.55 12.97
CA LYS A 215 2.20 0.66 12.79
C LYS A 215 2.78 0.77 11.37
N ILE A 216 2.93 1.99 10.89
CA ILE A 216 3.80 2.34 9.75
C ILE A 216 5.18 2.64 10.33
N ILE A 217 6.21 1.97 9.83
CA ILE A 217 7.59 2.21 10.21
C ILE A 217 8.34 2.73 8.99
N ASN A 218 8.74 3.99 9.05
CA ASN A 218 9.64 4.60 8.08
C ASN A 218 11.03 4.74 8.68
N TYR A 219 12.06 4.40 7.91
CA TYR A 219 13.43 4.69 8.32
C TYR A 219 13.70 6.19 8.21
N ASP A 220 14.49 6.70 9.14
CA ASP A 220 14.81 8.13 9.16
C ASP A 220 16.06 8.39 8.34
N LYS A 221 15.86 8.66 7.05
CA LYS A 221 16.93 8.95 6.08
C LYS A 221 16.60 10.23 5.33
N ASP A 222 17.58 11.11 5.23
CA ASP A 222 17.46 12.35 4.47
C ASP A 222 17.79 12.16 2.99
N THR A 223 18.73 11.26 2.68
CA THR A 223 19.08 10.86 1.31
C THR A 223 18.85 9.38 1.12
N PHE A 224 18.54 8.97 -0.09
CA PHE A 224 18.21 7.59 -0.41
C PHE A 224 18.63 7.22 -1.84
N LYS A 225 18.81 5.92 -2.06
CA LYS A 225 19.11 5.34 -3.37
C LYS A 225 17.87 4.66 -3.96
N ARG A 226 17.88 4.52 -5.30
CA ARG A 226 16.87 3.76 -6.03
C ARG A 226 16.79 2.32 -5.51
N GLY A 227 15.57 1.85 -5.20
CA GLY A 227 15.34 0.50 -4.68
C GLY A 227 15.76 0.30 -3.23
N GLU A 228 16.26 1.32 -2.54
CA GLU A 228 16.58 1.24 -1.12
C GLU A 228 15.31 1.09 -0.28
N GLU A 229 15.36 0.25 0.76
CA GLU A 229 14.21 0.05 1.65
C GLU A 229 13.90 1.33 2.42
N LYS A 230 12.65 1.82 2.29
CA LYS A 230 12.16 3.00 2.99
C LYS A 230 11.53 2.66 4.32
N GLY A 231 10.92 1.48 4.42
CA GLY A 231 10.25 1.06 5.63
C GLY A 231 9.36 -0.17 5.45
N TYR A 232 8.44 -0.38 6.39
CA TYR A 232 7.52 -1.51 6.38
C TYR A 232 6.23 -1.23 7.15
N PHE A 233 5.20 -2.04 6.87
CA PHE A 233 3.96 -2.09 7.63
C PHE A 233 3.95 -3.27 8.58
N LEU A 234 3.55 -3.07 9.84
CA LEU A 234 3.20 -4.15 10.75
C LEU A 234 1.83 -4.77 10.37
N PRO A 235 1.49 -5.98 10.88
CA PRO A 235 0.34 -6.75 10.43
C PRO A 235 -0.95 -5.96 10.23
N GLY A 236 -1.58 -6.17 9.07
CA GLY A 236 -2.81 -5.54 8.61
C GLY A 236 -2.78 -5.26 7.11
N GLY A 237 -3.89 -4.80 6.55
CA GLY A 237 -3.89 -4.26 5.18
C GLY A 237 -3.19 -2.90 5.14
N SER A 238 -2.65 -2.53 3.99
CA SER A 238 -1.94 -1.27 3.81
C SER A 238 -2.04 -0.77 2.37
N THR A 239 -1.77 0.51 2.19
CA THR A 239 -1.73 1.11 0.85
C THR A 239 -0.56 2.07 0.76
N ILE A 240 0.14 2.05 -0.37
CA ILE A 240 1.08 3.09 -0.75
C ILE A 240 0.44 3.92 -1.86
N ILE A 241 0.53 5.23 -1.72
CA ILE A 241 0.10 6.16 -2.76
C ILE A 241 1.31 6.97 -3.18
N ILE A 242 1.56 7.04 -4.49
CA ILE A 242 2.57 7.94 -5.06
C ILE A 242 1.88 8.91 -6.00
N ILE A 243 2.21 10.19 -5.88
CA ILE A 243 1.74 11.24 -6.76
C ILE A 243 2.96 11.80 -7.47
N ALA A 244 2.93 11.76 -8.80
CA ALA A 244 4.02 12.22 -9.64
C ALA A 244 3.52 12.84 -10.94
N ASN A 245 4.30 13.77 -11.47
CA ASN A 245 4.10 14.38 -12.79
C ASN A 245 5.05 13.74 -13.81
N ASN A 246 4.77 13.98 -15.10
CA ASN A 246 5.65 13.63 -16.21
C ASN A 246 6.04 12.15 -16.30
N ILE A 247 5.13 11.27 -15.90
CA ILE A 247 5.30 9.83 -16.02
C ILE A 247 4.51 9.31 -17.21
N LYS A 248 5.17 8.58 -18.10
CA LYS A 248 4.52 7.80 -19.14
C LYS A 248 4.19 6.41 -18.57
N VAL A 249 2.99 6.28 -18.01
CA VAL A 249 2.52 5.04 -17.39
C VAL A 249 2.35 3.93 -18.44
N ASP A 250 2.63 2.68 -18.08
CA ASP A 250 2.37 1.51 -18.93
C ASP A 250 0.92 1.48 -19.41
N LYS A 251 0.74 1.20 -20.73
CA LYS A 251 -0.57 1.26 -21.38
C LYS A 251 -1.56 0.25 -20.79
N ASN A 252 -1.10 -0.97 -20.49
CA ASN A 252 -1.96 -1.99 -19.91
C ASN A 252 -2.43 -1.62 -18.52
N ILE A 253 -1.52 -1.07 -17.68
CA ILE A 253 -1.86 -0.59 -16.34
C ILE A 253 -2.94 0.50 -16.41
N LEU A 254 -2.80 1.47 -17.33
CA LEU A 254 -3.81 2.51 -17.52
C LEU A 254 -5.15 1.95 -18.02
N GLU A 255 -5.11 1.02 -18.96
CA GLU A 255 -6.32 0.41 -19.53
C GLU A 255 -7.10 -0.37 -18.47
N TYR A 256 -6.43 -1.22 -17.70
CA TYR A 256 -7.06 -1.97 -16.62
C TYR A 256 -7.55 -1.06 -15.49
N SER A 257 -6.78 -0.04 -15.13
CA SER A 257 -7.19 0.94 -14.11
C SER A 257 -8.47 1.69 -14.48
N LYS A 258 -8.67 2.05 -15.76
CA LYS A 258 -9.93 2.65 -16.26
C LYS A 258 -11.14 1.74 -16.06
N LYS A 259 -10.92 0.42 -16.10
CA LYS A 259 -11.95 -0.61 -15.86
C LYS A 259 -12.08 -0.97 -14.37
N ASN A 260 -11.35 -0.28 -13.47
CA ASN A 260 -11.22 -0.59 -12.04
C ASN A 260 -10.68 -2.02 -11.78
N ILE A 261 -9.88 -2.56 -12.71
CA ILE A 261 -9.15 -3.81 -12.56
C ILE A 261 -7.75 -3.47 -12.07
N GLU A 262 -7.39 -3.99 -10.91
CA GLU A 262 -6.07 -3.80 -10.32
C GLU A 262 -5.03 -4.64 -11.09
N THR A 263 -3.81 -4.13 -11.26
CA THR A 263 -2.70 -4.87 -11.88
C THR A 263 -1.75 -5.39 -10.79
N ILE A 264 -1.42 -6.68 -10.81
CA ILE A 264 -0.41 -7.26 -9.91
C ILE A 264 0.95 -6.70 -10.30
N VAL A 265 1.67 -6.17 -9.31
CA VAL A 265 3.03 -5.66 -9.45
C VAL A 265 3.90 -6.13 -8.30
N HIS A 266 5.21 -6.22 -8.55
CA HIS A 266 6.19 -6.56 -7.53
C HIS A 266 7.19 -5.43 -7.33
N VAL A 267 7.78 -5.38 -6.14
CA VAL A 267 8.81 -4.40 -5.79
C VAL A 267 9.93 -4.38 -6.83
N GLY A 268 10.26 -3.17 -7.30
CA GLY A 268 11.31 -2.97 -8.30
C GLY A 268 10.91 -3.20 -9.76
N GLU A 269 9.71 -3.72 -10.04
CA GLU A 269 9.20 -3.86 -11.42
C GLU A 269 8.87 -2.49 -12.01
N ARG A 270 9.18 -2.30 -13.30
CA ARG A 270 8.85 -1.07 -14.04
C ARG A 270 7.33 -0.99 -14.30
N VAL A 271 6.74 0.15 -13.98
CA VAL A 271 5.32 0.46 -14.19
C VAL A 271 5.09 1.69 -15.08
N GLY A 272 6.17 2.33 -15.53
CA GLY A 272 6.17 3.49 -16.42
C GLY A 272 7.57 3.97 -16.80
N GLU A 273 7.62 5.06 -17.55
CA GLU A 273 8.84 5.76 -17.97
C GLU A 273 8.82 7.21 -17.53
#